data_4bd6940149ae6e01bd525edd6b646c8c
#
_entry.id   4bd6940149ae6e01bd525edd6b646c8c
#
_cell.length_a   1.000
_cell.length_b   1.000
_cell.length_c   1.000
_cell.angle_alpha   90.00
_cell.angle_beta   90.00
_cell.angle_gamma   90.00
#
_symmetry.space_group_name_H-M   'P 1'
#
loop_
_entity.id
_entity.type
_entity.pdbx_description
1 polymer ?
#
loop_
_entity_poly.entity_id
_entity_poly.type
_entity_poly.pdbx_seq_one_letter_code
_entity_poly.pdbx_strand_id
1 'polypeptide(L)'
;MTARGRRIVARRVFALTGAGAVDFEHHIAGMEARPTHVFVDIADEDFRLDTIPHVGAADREALLGRKLAQIFRNTPYRYAQMQGREGEGRRDDRVLYTAVTNPEALRPWLDVLERHAVALEGIYSAAVLSTLPV
;
A
#
# COMPACT_ATOMS: atom_id res chain seq x y z
N MET A 1 7.73 7.35 10.02
CA MET A 1 9.10 7.11 9.49
C MET A 1 9.37 8.13 8.41
N THR A 2 10.47 8.82 8.50
CA THR A 2 10.89 9.82 7.50
C THR A 2 12.25 9.40 6.94
N ALA A 3 12.39 9.47 5.63
CA ALA A 3 13.64 9.10 4.96
C ALA A 3 14.14 10.23 4.07
N ARG A 4 15.45 10.41 4.04
CA ARG A 4 16.14 11.32 3.14
C ARG A 4 17.21 10.54 2.38
N GLY A 5 17.00 10.37 1.08
CA GLY A 5 17.81 9.45 0.31
C GLY A 5 17.58 8.01 0.78
N ARG A 6 18.63 7.33 1.22
CA ARG A 6 18.54 5.97 1.78
C ARG A 6 18.61 5.93 3.31
N ARG A 7 18.46 7.07 3.95
CA ARG A 7 18.61 7.17 5.40
C ARG A 7 17.31 7.52 6.08
N ILE A 8 16.93 6.71 7.09
CA ILE A 8 15.84 7.05 8.01
C ILE A 8 16.33 8.15 8.95
N VAL A 9 15.67 9.29 8.96
CA VAL A 9 16.05 10.44 9.83
C VAL A 9 15.22 10.48 11.12
N ALA A 10 14.01 9.91 11.12
CA ALA A 10 13.18 9.82 12.31
C ALA A 10 12.19 8.65 12.16
N ARG A 11 11.78 8.09 13.30
CA ARG A 11 10.77 7.03 13.37
C ARG A 11 9.78 7.34 14.47
N ARG A 12 8.49 7.17 14.17
CA ARG A 12 7.41 7.23 15.14
C ARG A 12 6.45 6.06 14.95
N VAL A 13 5.87 5.59 16.06
CA VAL A 13 4.88 4.51 16.07
C VAL A 13 3.64 5.02 16.77
N PHE A 14 2.48 4.75 16.16
CA PHE A 14 1.18 5.15 16.69
C PHE A 14 0.32 3.91 16.91
N ALA A 15 -0.31 3.78 18.05
CA ALA A 15 -1.21 2.68 18.34
C ALA A 15 -2.49 2.81 17.49
N LEU A 16 -3.06 1.68 17.09
CA LEU A 16 -4.33 1.62 16.35
C LEU A 16 -5.53 1.81 17.28
N THR A 17 -5.56 2.94 17.99
CA THR A 17 -6.58 3.35 18.96
C THR A 17 -6.98 4.80 18.73
N GLY A 18 -8.04 5.25 19.37
CA GLY A 18 -8.44 6.66 19.32
C GLY A 18 -7.34 7.59 19.83
N ALA A 19 -6.65 7.23 20.92
CA ALA A 19 -5.51 7.98 21.44
C ALA A 19 -4.35 8.02 20.45
N GLY A 20 -4.05 6.91 19.80
CA GLY A 20 -3.02 6.84 18.77
C GLY A 20 -3.34 7.73 17.55
N ALA A 21 -4.59 7.82 17.16
CA ALA A 21 -5.03 8.71 16.07
C ALA A 21 -4.84 10.19 16.44
N VAL A 22 -5.09 10.57 17.69
CA VAL A 22 -4.84 11.93 18.20
C VAL A 22 -3.35 12.26 18.16
N ASP A 23 -2.51 11.35 18.61
CA ASP A 23 -1.04 11.52 18.58
C ASP A 23 -0.52 11.63 17.14
N PHE A 24 -1.08 10.84 16.24
CA PHE A 24 -0.79 10.91 14.82
C PHE A 24 -1.15 12.27 14.23
N GLU A 25 -2.32 12.82 14.57
CA GLU A 25 -2.75 14.14 14.11
C GLU A 25 -1.80 15.23 14.59
N HIS A 26 -1.37 15.19 15.86
CA HIS A 26 -0.38 16.14 16.36
C HIS A 26 0.94 16.06 15.61
N HIS A 27 1.37 14.85 15.27
CA HIS A 27 2.59 14.65 14.48
C HIS A 27 2.45 15.22 13.07
N ILE A 28 1.34 14.94 12.39
CA ILE A 28 1.06 15.43 11.04
C ILE A 28 0.95 16.96 11.01
N ALA A 29 0.32 17.56 12.01
CA ALA A 29 0.17 19.02 12.11
C ALA A 29 1.54 19.74 12.22
N GLY A 30 2.54 19.07 12.83
CA GLY A 30 3.89 19.61 12.97
C GLY A 30 4.83 19.33 11.79
N MET A 31 4.38 18.59 10.79
CA MET A 31 5.21 18.25 9.63
C MET A 31 5.17 19.32 8.54
N GLU A 32 6.29 19.50 7.86
CA GLU A 32 6.30 20.23 6.60
C GLU A 32 5.54 19.48 5.52
N ALA A 33 4.89 20.24 4.61
CA ALA A 33 4.18 19.66 3.47
C ALA A 33 5.16 18.90 2.56
N ARG A 34 4.97 17.58 2.44
CA ARG A 34 5.79 16.67 1.62
C ARG A 34 4.92 15.60 0.98
N PRO A 35 5.29 15.10 -0.19
CA PRO A 35 4.70 13.87 -0.71
C PRO A 35 4.87 12.73 0.31
N THR A 36 3.79 12.04 0.62
CA THR A 36 3.74 11.07 1.72
C THR A 36 3.20 9.74 1.22
N HIS A 37 3.89 8.66 1.57
CA HIS A 37 3.42 7.30 1.41
C HIS A 37 3.02 6.73 2.76
N VAL A 38 1.92 6.01 2.81
CA VAL A 38 1.44 5.34 4.02
C VAL A 38 1.61 3.84 3.86
N PHE A 39 2.26 3.22 4.83
CA PHE A 39 2.36 1.78 4.95
C PHE A 39 1.56 1.34 6.17
N VAL A 40 0.65 0.42 5.96
CA VAL A 40 -0.23 -0.09 7.01
C VAL A 40 0.14 -1.51 7.39
N ASP A 41 0.16 -1.79 8.67
CA ASP A 41 0.37 -3.13 9.25
C ASP A 41 -0.82 -3.43 10.15
N ILE A 42 -1.84 -4.01 9.54
CA ILE A 42 -3.11 -4.34 10.21
C ILE A 42 -3.50 -5.78 9.89
N ALA A 43 -4.32 -6.37 10.75
CA ALA A 43 -4.77 -7.76 10.57
C ALA A 43 -5.74 -7.93 9.39
N ASP A 44 -6.47 -6.87 9.03
CA ASP A 44 -7.47 -6.89 7.95
C ASP A 44 -6.81 -6.69 6.58
N GLU A 45 -5.93 -7.62 6.23
CA GLU A 45 -5.24 -7.67 4.94
C GLU A 45 -5.42 -9.05 4.30
N ASP A 46 -5.46 -9.09 2.97
CA ASP A 46 -5.48 -10.33 2.21
C ASP A 46 -4.41 -10.29 1.12
N PHE A 47 -3.83 -11.45 0.85
CA PHE A 47 -2.74 -11.63 -0.10
C PHE A 47 -3.06 -12.82 -0.99
N ARG A 48 -2.90 -12.65 -2.31
CA ARG A 48 -3.02 -13.76 -3.28
C ARG A 48 -1.87 -13.74 -4.26
N LEU A 49 -1.20 -14.86 -4.37
CA LEU A 49 -0.18 -15.09 -5.39
C LEU A 49 -0.83 -15.85 -6.55
N ASP A 50 -0.68 -15.32 -7.75
CA ASP A 50 -1.22 -15.92 -8.97
C ASP A 50 -0.31 -15.61 -10.15
N THR A 51 -0.62 -16.21 -11.30
CA THR A 51 0.07 -15.95 -12.55
C THR A 51 -0.87 -15.30 -13.56
N ILE A 52 -0.29 -14.48 -14.42
CA ILE A 52 -0.98 -13.90 -15.58
C ILE A 52 -0.16 -14.14 -16.84
N PRO A 53 -0.79 -14.19 -18.02
CA PRO A 53 -0.06 -14.23 -19.27
C PRO A 53 0.87 -13.02 -19.40
N HIS A 54 2.07 -13.26 -19.92
CA HIS A 54 2.98 -12.16 -20.23
C HIS A 54 2.46 -11.39 -21.44
N VAL A 55 2.07 -10.14 -21.21
CA VAL A 55 1.50 -9.24 -22.22
C VAL A 55 2.17 -7.87 -22.16
N GLY A 56 1.90 -7.01 -23.13
CA GLY A 56 2.41 -5.65 -23.16
C GLY A 56 1.93 -4.82 -21.94
N ALA A 57 2.65 -3.74 -21.65
CA ALA A 57 2.41 -2.94 -20.45
C ALA A 57 0.98 -2.40 -20.32
N ALA A 58 0.38 -1.90 -21.42
CA ALA A 58 -0.98 -1.40 -21.40
C ALA A 58 -2.02 -2.50 -21.14
N ASP A 59 -1.85 -3.65 -21.78
CA ASP A 59 -2.73 -4.80 -21.59
C ASP A 59 -2.57 -5.39 -20.19
N ARG A 60 -1.36 -5.40 -19.66
CA ARG A 60 -1.07 -5.85 -18.30
C ARG A 60 -1.79 -4.98 -17.27
N GLU A 61 -1.70 -3.66 -17.40
CA GLU A 61 -2.37 -2.74 -16.49
C GLU A 61 -3.88 -2.94 -16.49
N ALA A 62 -4.50 -3.07 -17.66
CA ALA A 62 -5.92 -3.34 -17.78
C ALA A 62 -6.32 -4.70 -17.19
N LEU A 63 -5.52 -5.74 -17.42
CA LEU A 63 -5.74 -7.08 -16.88
C LEU A 63 -5.65 -7.09 -15.36
N LEU A 64 -4.61 -6.47 -14.80
CA LEU A 64 -4.43 -6.39 -13.34
C LEU A 64 -5.56 -5.61 -12.67
N GLY A 65 -6.00 -4.51 -13.26
CA GLY A 65 -7.13 -3.72 -12.76
C GLY A 65 -8.41 -4.53 -12.68
N ARG A 66 -8.72 -5.31 -13.72
CA ARG A 66 -9.89 -6.19 -13.74
C ARG A 66 -9.79 -7.31 -12.69
N LYS A 67 -8.64 -7.93 -12.57
CA LYS A 67 -8.41 -9.00 -11.58
C LYS A 67 -8.53 -8.48 -10.15
N LEU A 68 -7.95 -7.33 -9.86
CA LEU A 68 -8.09 -6.69 -8.55
C LEU A 68 -9.56 -6.40 -8.22
N ALA A 69 -10.31 -5.88 -9.17
CA ALA A 69 -11.74 -5.60 -8.98
C ALA A 69 -12.57 -6.86 -8.76
N GLN A 70 -12.17 -7.99 -9.35
CA GLN A 70 -12.85 -9.29 -9.15
C GLN A 70 -12.51 -9.93 -7.81
N ILE A 71 -11.24 -9.87 -7.41
CA ILE A 71 -10.74 -10.52 -6.19
C ILE A 71 -11.16 -9.71 -4.95
N PHE A 72 -10.99 -8.40 -4.99
CA PHE A 72 -11.20 -7.50 -3.86
C PHE A 72 -12.29 -6.46 -4.17
N ARG A 73 -13.53 -6.92 -4.22
CA ARG A 73 -14.68 -6.09 -4.64
C ARG A 73 -15.02 -4.95 -3.69
N ASN A 74 -14.80 -5.17 -2.39
CA ASN A 74 -15.33 -4.32 -1.33
C ASN A 74 -14.33 -3.30 -0.79
N THR A 75 -13.17 -3.19 -1.39
CA THR A 75 -12.15 -2.25 -0.95
C THR A 75 -11.46 -1.55 -2.12
N PRO A 76 -11.27 -0.21 -2.03
CA PRO A 76 -10.45 0.51 -2.99
C PRO A 76 -8.94 0.39 -2.70
N TYR A 77 -8.57 -0.07 -1.49
CA TYR A 77 -7.18 -0.21 -1.05
C TYR A 77 -6.64 -1.57 -1.46
N ARG A 78 -6.39 -1.71 -2.74
CA ARG A 78 -5.95 -2.94 -3.39
C ARG A 78 -4.83 -2.64 -4.36
N TYR A 79 -3.88 -3.56 -4.47
CA TYR A 79 -2.68 -3.38 -5.24
C TYR A 79 -2.18 -4.70 -5.84
N ALA A 80 -1.62 -4.64 -7.04
CA ALA A 80 -0.96 -5.76 -7.70
C ALA A 80 0.52 -5.46 -7.86
N GLN A 81 1.37 -6.38 -7.42
CA GLN A 81 2.81 -6.26 -7.50
C GLN A 81 3.39 -7.39 -8.36
N MET A 82 4.13 -7.01 -9.38
CA MET A 82 4.83 -7.97 -10.23
C MET A 82 5.97 -8.65 -9.45
N GLN A 83 6.00 -9.98 -9.51
CA GLN A 83 7.00 -10.82 -8.81
C GLN A 83 7.99 -11.48 -9.76
N GLY A 84 7.98 -11.13 -11.03
CA GLY A 84 8.82 -11.74 -12.05
C GLY A 84 8.12 -12.86 -12.81
N ARG A 85 8.87 -13.59 -13.63
CA ARG A 85 8.33 -14.66 -14.46
C ARG A 85 8.25 -15.99 -13.69
N GLU A 86 7.26 -16.80 -14.06
CA GLU A 86 7.10 -18.16 -13.56
C GLU A 86 8.00 -19.12 -14.30
N GLY A 87 9.15 -19.45 -13.71
CA GLY A 87 10.05 -20.50 -14.18
C GLY A 87 10.72 -20.25 -15.55
N GLU A 88 11.63 -21.12 -15.91
CA GLU A 88 12.28 -21.10 -17.22
C GLU A 88 11.33 -21.58 -18.33
N GLY A 89 11.35 -20.89 -19.47
CA GLY A 89 10.55 -21.25 -20.64
C GLY A 89 9.06 -20.96 -20.54
N ARG A 90 8.56 -20.45 -19.43
CA ARG A 90 7.19 -20.02 -19.28
C ARG A 90 7.03 -18.53 -19.63
N ARG A 91 5.87 -18.20 -20.24
CA ARG A 91 5.52 -16.85 -20.62
C ARG A 91 4.60 -16.15 -19.60
N ASP A 92 4.37 -16.78 -18.46
CA ASP A 92 3.52 -16.24 -17.40
C ASP A 92 4.33 -15.40 -16.44
N ASP A 93 3.72 -14.34 -15.98
CA ASP A 93 4.25 -13.48 -14.93
C ASP A 93 3.58 -13.81 -13.60
N ARG A 94 4.36 -13.80 -12.51
CA ARG A 94 3.86 -13.96 -11.15
C ARG A 94 3.42 -12.61 -10.62
N VAL A 95 2.27 -12.58 -9.98
CA VAL A 95 1.68 -11.37 -9.41
C VAL A 95 1.26 -11.64 -7.98
N LEU A 96 1.61 -10.73 -7.08
CA LEU A 96 1.08 -10.70 -5.72
C LEU A 96 -0.03 -9.64 -5.66
N TYR A 97 -1.25 -10.08 -5.39
CA TYR A 97 -2.39 -9.22 -5.15
C TYR A 97 -2.54 -8.98 -3.65
N THR A 98 -2.62 -7.73 -3.25
CA THR A 98 -2.79 -7.35 -1.84
C THR A 98 -3.96 -6.39 -1.67
N ALA A 99 -4.64 -6.47 -0.55
CA ALA A 99 -5.68 -5.52 -0.20
C ALA A 99 -5.82 -5.35 1.32
N VAL A 100 -6.23 -4.15 1.71
CA VAL A 100 -6.80 -3.90 3.02
C VAL A 100 -8.28 -4.23 2.94
N THR A 101 -8.71 -5.30 3.61
CA THR A 101 -10.06 -5.86 3.47
C THR A 101 -11.11 -5.12 4.28
N ASN A 102 -10.70 -4.37 5.30
CA ASN A 102 -11.58 -3.50 6.08
C ASN A 102 -11.15 -2.04 5.92
N PRO A 103 -11.66 -1.32 4.89
CA PRO A 103 -11.25 0.06 4.65
C PRO A 103 -11.65 1.01 5.78
N GLU A 104 -12.68 0.69 6.56
CA GLU A 104 -13.10 1.51 7.69
C GLU A 104 -12.05 1.56 8.82
N ALA A 105 -11.21 0.55 8.93
CA ALA A 105 -10.09 0.56 9.87
C ALA A 105 -9.09 1.70 9.61
N LEU A 106 -9.00 2.16 8.37
CA LEU A 106 -8.11 3.26 7.97
C LEU A 106 -8.78 4.64 8.07
N ARG A 107 -10.09 4.71 8.22
CA ARG A 107 -10.84 5.97 8.16
C ARG A 107 -10.31 7.04 9.09
N PRO A 108 -10.09 6.79 10.38
CA PRO A 108 -9.59 7.84 11.31
C PRO A 108 -8.25 8.43 10.87
N TRP A 109 -7.37 7.62 10.32
CA TRP A 109 -6.04 8.01 9.87
C TRP A 109 -6.08 8.80 8.57
N LEU A 110 -6.90 8.35 7.62
CA LEU A 110 -7.10 9.04 6.34
C LEU A 110 -7.77 10.39 6.55
N ASP A 111 -8.72 10.50 7.47
CA ASP A 111 -9.38 11.75 7.81
C ASP A 111 -8.39 12.78 8.35
N VAL A 112 -7.42 12.35 9.16
CA VAL A 112 -6.33 13.22 9.63
C VAL A 112 -5.51 13.75 8.46
N LEU A 113 -5.09 12.87 7.55
CA LEU A 113 -4.29 13.25 6.38
C LEU A 113 -5.06 14.23 5.48
N GLU A 114 -6.34 14.00 5.30
CA GLU A 114 -7.21 14.90 4.50
C GLU A 114 -7.37 16.27 5.15
N ARG A 115 -7.66 16.32 6.47
CA ARG A 115 -7.79 17.58 7.20
C ARG A 115 -6.55 18.46 7.14
N HIS A 116 -5.38 17.85 7.11
CA HIS A 116 -4.10 18.55 7.04
C HIS A 116 -3.56 18.69 5.61
N ALA A 117 -4.38 18.40 4.61
CA ALA A 117 -4.04 18.53 3.19
C ALA A 117 -2.70 17.85 2.83
N VAL A 118 -2.43 16.68 3.41
CA VAL A 118 -1.22 15.91 3.13
C VAL A 118 -1.28 15.38 1.69
N ALA A 119 -0.20 15.58 0.94
CA ALA A 119 -0.06 15.04 -0.41
C ALA A 119 0.19 13.52 -0.32
N LEU A 120 -0.89 12.74 -0.28
CA LEU A 120 -0.84 11.28 -0.17
C LEU A 120 -0.57 10.65 -1.53
N GLU A 121 0.60 10.05 -1.68
CA GLU A 121 1.05 9.41 -2.93
C GLU A 121 0.59 7.95 -3.05
N GLY A 122 0.33 7.29 -1.94
CA GLY A 122 -0.15 5.91 -1.94
C GLY A 122 -0.29 5.32 -0.55
N ILE A 123 -1.08 4.24 -0.48
CA ILE A 123 -1.29 3.43 0.72
C ILE A 123 -0.93 1.99 0.37
N TYR A 124 -0.04 1.40 1.15
CA TYR A 124 0.51 0.06 0.90
C TYR A 124 0.43 -0.80 2.15
N SER A 125 0.32 -2.11 1.96
CA SER A 125 0.54 -3.07 3.04
C SER A 125 2.02 -3.07 3.45
N ALA A 126 2.30 -3.18 4.74
CA ALA A 126 3.66 -3.30 5.25
C ALA A 126 4.40 -4.53 4.68
N ALA A 127 3.68 -5.58 4.32
CA ALA A 127 4.24 -6.77 3.67
C ALA A 127 4.93 -6.45 2.33
N VAL A 128 4.48 -5.40 1.63
CA VAL A 128 5.11 -4.94 0.38
C VAL A 128 6.55 -4.48 0.60
N LEU A 129 6.86 -3.97 1.78
CA LEU A 129 8.21 -3.50 2.11
C LEU A 129 9.25 -4.61 2.04
N SER A 130 8.87 -5.85 2.35
CA SER A 130 9.79 -7.00 2.31
C SER A 130 10.19 -7.40 0.89
N THR A 131 9.45 -6.93 -0.11
CA THR A 131 9.68 -7.25 -1.52
C THR A 131 10.33 -6.10 -2.29
N LEU A 132 10.47 -4.93 -1.67
CA LEU A 132 11.16 -3.80 -2.28
C LEU A 132 12.68 -4.03 -2.23
N PRO A 133 13.40 -3.73 -3.32
CA PRO A 133 14.85 -3.81 -3.29
C PRO A 133 15.40 -2.81 -2.28
N VAL A 134 16.28 -3.31 -1.48
CA VAL A 134 16.96 -2.51 -0.44
C VAL A 134 17.95 -1.54 -1.07
#